data_6f756808c5fd6cac18f6e3008c79902b
#
_entry.id   6f756808c5fd6cac18f6e3008c79902b
#
_cell.length_a   1.000
_cell.length_b   1.000
_cell.length_c   1.000
_cell.angle_alpha   90.00
_cell.angle_beta   90.00
_cell.angle_gamma   90.00
#
_symmetry.space_group_name_H-M   'P 1'
#
loop_
_entity.id
_entity.type
_entity.pdbx_description
1 polymer ?
#
loop_
_entity_poly.entity_id
_entity_poly.type
_entity_poly.pdbx_seq_one_letter_code
_entity_poly.pdbx_strand_id
1 'polypeptide(L)'
;VLEHELWVFGEAYHLMSTERSLTELLRNHLKLEGLPSKGVETVRRWDGKTGRTDLHLAAKNKEHDRIRHLVVELKAPDIKASRKELDQVEDYANAILSTAAFTGDRTTWHIILVVTDYDDLVRRRITGEDMDVGLFFDPQKEQGRPLVRAYVRRWRDVIDENKRRLEFMTIALEHDPSIAEGLQHVREAYRDLLPADLQEDEQDASELQTAEIISN
;
A
#
# COMPACT_ATOMS: atom_id res chain seq x y z
N VAL A 1 10.49 -3.94 -5.49
CA VAL A 1 10.52 -4.39 -4.09
C VAL A 1 9.14 -4.32 -3.50
N LEU A 2 8.44 -3.16 -3.47
CA LEU A 2 7.12 -3.04 -2.85
C LEU A 2 6.04 -3.94 -3.46
N GLU A 3 6.16 -4.35 -4.70
CA GLU A 3 5.22 -5.28 -5.36
C GLU A 3 5.22 -6.68 -4.72
N HIS A 4 6.28 -7.02 -4.00
CA HIS A 4 6.42 -8.28 -3.27
C HIS A 4 6.14 -8.14 -1.76
N GLU A 5 6.18 -6.91 -1.24
CA GLU A 5 6.01 -6.61 0.18
C GLU A 5 4.67 -5.92 0.50
N LEU A 6 3.61 -6.41 -0.13
CA LEU A 6 2.26 -5.80 -0.03
C LEU A 6 1.68 -5.87 1.39
N TRP A 7 2.16 -6.78 2.22
CA TRP A 7 1.76 -6.92 3.61
C TRP A 7 1.99 -5.63 4.43
N VAL A 8 2.92 -4.76 3.97
CA VAL A 8 3.15 -3.44 4.55
C VAL A 8 1.87 -2.59 4.54
N PHE A 9 0.99 -2.80 3.57
CA PHE A 9 -0.29 -2.09 3.45
C PHE A 9 -1.48 -2.90 4.01
N GLY A 10 -1.25 -4.13 4.44
CA GLY A 10 -2.25 -5.01 5.03
C GLY A 10 -2.27 -6.40 4.38
N GLU A 11 -2.34 -7.43 5.20
CA GLU A 11 -2.19 -8.84 4.80
C GLU A 11 -3.31 -9.35 3.89
N ALA A 12 -4.48 -8.73 3.94
CA ALA A 12 -5.63 -9.14 3.15
C ALA A 12 -5.61 -8.63 1.70
N TYR A 13 -4.66 -7.75 1.36
CA TYR A 13 -4.61 -7.15 0.04
C TYR A 13 -3.80 -7.99 -0.96
N HIS A 14 -4.31 -8.06 -2.18
CA HIS A 14 -3.64 -8.66 -3.32
C HIS A 14 -3.33 -7.59 -4.37
N LEU A 15 -2.17 -7.72 -5.03
CA LEU A 15 -1.79 -6.81 -6.10
C LEU A 15 -2.71 -7.02 -7.32
N MET A 16 -3.34 -5.95 -7.75
CA MET A 16 -4.17 -5.94 -8.97
C MET A 16 -3.41 -5.36 -10.17
N SER A 17 -2.63 -4.31 -9.93
CA SER A 17 -1.81 -3.70 -10.99
C SER A 17 -0.81 -2.71 -10.42
N THR A 18 0.27 -2.48 -11.18
CA THR A 18 1.27 -1.44 -10.94
C THR A 18 1.29 -0.47 -12.10
N GLU A 19 1.55 0.80 -11.81
CA GLU A 19 1.74 1.86 -12.80
C GLU A 19 0.64 1.93 -13.87
N ARG A 20 -0.63 1.78 -13.46
CA ARG A 20 -1.79 1.74 -14.37
C ARG A 20 -2.67 2.99 -14.26
N SER A 21 -3.41 3.22 -15.34
CA SER A 21 -4.39 4.32 -15.41
C SER A 21 -5.62 4.04 -14.54
N LEU A 22 -6.34 5.10 -14.17
CA LEU A 22 -7.65 5.00 -13.51
C LEU A 22 -8.65 4.15 -14.30
N THR A 23 -8.55 4.14 -15.63
CA THR A 23 -9.38 3.27 -16.50
C THR A 23 -9.08 1.78 -16.24
N GLU A 24 -7.82 1.44 -16.01
CA GLU A 24 -7.45 0.07 -15.67
C GLU A 24 -7.92 -0.31 -14.26
N LEU A 25 -7.89 0.63 -13.32
CA LEU A 25 -8.47 0.42 -11.99
C LEU A 25 -9.97 0.09 -12.10
N LEU A 26 -10.70 0.83 -12.93
CA LEU A 26 -12.11 0.57 -13.21
C LEU A 26 -12.32 -0.83 -13.82
N ARG A 27 -11.51 -1.22 -14.80
CA ARG A 27 -11.59 -2.58 -15.38
C ARG A 27 -11.36 -3.67 -14.34
N ASN A 28 -10.38 -3.48 -13.46
CA ASN A 28 -10.10 -4.42 -12.37
C ASN A 28 -11.26 -4.51 -11.38
N HIS A 29 -11.85 -3.36 -11.03
CA HIS A 29 -13.04 -3.32 -10.18
C HIS A 29 -14.21 -4.10 -10.80
N LEU A 30 -14.54 -3.82 -12.06
CA LEU A 30 -15.63 -4.52 -12.76
C LEU A 30 -15.40 -6.03 -12.85
N LYS A 31 -14.16 -6.49 -13.07
CA LYS A 31 -13.82 -7.91 -13.05
C LYS A 31 -14.08 -8.55 -11.67
N LEU A 32 -13.75 -7.85 -10.58
CA LEU A 32 -14.00 -8.33 -9.22
C LEU A 32 -15.50 -8.42 -8.91
N GLU A 33 -16.30 -7.52 -9.48
CA GLU A 33 -17.76 -7.53 -9.40
C GLU A 33 -18.41 -8.57 -10.36
N GLY A 34 -17.63 -9.22 -11.22
CA GLY A 34 -18.16 -10.13 -12.25
C GLY A 34 -18.87 -9.43 -13.40
N LEU A 35 -18.60 -8.13 -13.61
CA LEU A 35 -19.22 -7.30 -14.62
C LEU A 35 -18.36 -7.20 -15.89
N PRO A 36 -18.96 -6.92 -17.07
CA PRO A 36 -18.21 -6.74 -18.30
C PRO A 36 -17.22 -5.58 -18.18
N SER A 37 -15.95 -5.83 -18.47
CA SER A 37 -14.86 -4.84 -18.39
C SER A 37 -14.35 -4.39 -19.77
N LYS A 38 -14.92 -4.92 -20.87
CA LYS A 38 -14.59 -4.50 -22.25
C LYS A 38 -15.42 -3.28 -22.63
N GLY A 39 -14.83 -2.36 -23.41
CA GLY A 39 -15.53 -1.17 -23.89
C GLY A 39 -15.75 -0.09 -22.84
N VAL A 40 -15.08 -0.18 -21.71
CA VAL A 40 -15.14 0.84 -20.65
C VAL A 40 -14.56 2.16 -21.14
N GLU A 41 -15.30 3.23 -20.97
CA GLU A 41 -14.85 4.59 -21.31
C GLU A 41 -13.61 4.99 -20.49
N THR A 42 -12.80 5.88 -21.08
CA THR A 42 -11.58 6.35 -20.42
C THR A 42 -11.94 7.22 -19.22
N VAL A 43 -11.53 6.79 -18.03
CA VAL A 43 -11.66 7.59 -16.81
C VAL A 43 -10.66 8.75 -16.86
N ARG A 44 -11.17 9.96 -16.70
CA ARG A 44 -10.38 11.18 -16.73
C ARG A 44 -10.52 11.95 -15.42
N ARG A 45 -9.44 12.60 -15.03
CA ARG A 45 -9.45 13.61 -13.99
C ARG A 45 -10.19 14.86 -14.48
N TRP A 46 -10.47 15.78 -13.57
CA TRP A 46 -11.14 17.05 -13.92
C TRP A 46 -10.34 17.90 -14.95
N ASP A 47 -8.99 17.75 -14.96
CA ASP A 47 -8.11 18.42 -15.93
C ASP A 47 -8.08 17.73 -17.32
N GLY A 48 -8.92 16.73 -17.54
CA GLY A 48 -9.03 15.95 -18.77
C GLY A 48 -7.94 14.91 -18.97
N LYS A 49 -6.92 14.85 -18.09
CA LYS A 49 -5.82 13.88 -18.19
C LYS A 49 -6.22 12.52 -17.62
N THR A 50 -5.55 11.49 -18.09
CA THR A 50 -5.63 10.17 -17.49
C THR A 50 -4.70 10.13 -16.27
N GLY A 51 -5.24 9.86 -15.09
CA GLY A 51 -4.43 9.61 -13.90
C GLY A 51 -3.71 8.28 -14.02
N ARG A 52 -2.49 8.20 -13.46
CA ARG A 52 -1.72 6.96 -13.32
C ARG A 52 -1.38 6.81 -11.84
N THR A 53 -1.57 5.62 -11.31
CA THR A 53 -1.29 5.29 -9.92
C THR A 53 -0.13 4.30 -9.84
N ASP A 54 0.66 4.35 -8.79
CA ASP A 54 1.82 3.48 -8.64
C ASP A 54 1.39 2.04 -8.32
N LEU A 55 0.55 1.84 -7.31
CA LEU A 55 0.04 0.52 -6.93
C LEU A 55 -1.48 0.54 -6.81
N HIS A 56 -2.11 -0.53 -7.26
CA HIS A 56 -3.52 -0.82 -7.00
C HIS A 56 -3.66 -2.21 -6.40
N LEU A 57 -4.18 -2.27 -5.19
CA LEU A 57 -4.42 -3.47 -4.42
C LEU A 57 -5.92 -3.64 -4.19
N ALA A 58 -6.36 -4.88 -4.03
CA ALA A 58 -7.75 -5.17 -3.67
C ALA A 58 -7.85 -6.33 -2.69
N ALA A 59 -8.87 -6.29 -1.86
CA ALA A 59 -9.26 -7.36 -0.97
C ALA A 59 -10.77 -7.59 -1.10
N LYS A 60 -11.17 -8.84 -1.34
CA LYS A 60 -12.58 -9.24 -1.35
C LYS A 60 -12.89 -10.07 -0.12
N ASN A 61 -13.78 -9.55 0.74
CA ASN A 61 -14.29 -10.32 1.87
C ASN A 61 -15.50 -11.16 1.41
N LYS A 62 -15.34 -12.49 1.42
CA LYS A 62 -16.35 -13.42 0.97
C LYS A 62 -17.60 -13.45 1.89
N GLU A 63 -17.44 -13.22 3.18
CA GLU A 63 -18.54 -13.30 4.15
C GLU A 63 -19.56 -12.16 4.02
N HIS A 64 -19.08 -10.97 3.58
CA HIS A 64 -19.91 -9.77 3.49
C HIS A 64 -20.03 -9.22 2.07
N ASP A 65 -19.50 -9.94 1.08
CA ASP A 65 -19.43 -9.50 -0.32
C ASP A 65 -18.94 -8.05 -0.47
N ARG A 66 -17.94 -7.69 0.35
CA ARG A 66 -17.34 -6.34 0.35
C ARG A 66 -16.03 -6.36 -0.40
N ILE A 67 -15.85 -5.37 -1.25
CA ILE A 67 -14.60 -5.14 -1.96
C ILE A 67 -13.94 -3.89 -1.39
N ARG A 68 -12.68 -4.04 -0.97
CA ARG A 68 -11.83 -2.93 -0.57
C ARG A 68 -10.73 -2.76 -1.59
N HIS A 69 -10.65 -1.59 -2.16
CA HIS A 69 -9.52 -1.17 -3.00
C HIS A 69 -8.58 -0.28 -2.21
N LEU A 70 -7.30 -0.46 -2.43
CA LEU A 70 -6.25 0.40 -1.94
C LEU A 70 -5.42 0.86 -3.13
N VAL A 71 -5.41 2.16 -3.34
CA VAL A 71 -4.55 2.83 -4.31
C VAL A 71 -3.42 3.49 -3.55
N VAL A 72 -2.18 3.21 -3.94
CA VAL A 72 -1.00 3.82 -3.34
C VAL A 72 -0.31 4.69 -4.36
N GLU A 73 -0.06 5.92 -4.00
CA GLU A 73 0.74 6.90 -4.73
C GLU A 73 2.01 7.16 -3.94
N LEU A 74 3.14 6.94 -4.56
CA LEU A 74 4.47 7.08 -3.94
C LEU A 74 5.13 8.36 -4.41
N LYS A 75 5.80 9.06 -3.52
CA LYS A 75 6.62 10.20 -3.92
C LYS A 75 8.09 9.90 -3.67
N ALA A 76 8.93 10.42 -4.55
CA ALA A 76 10.37 10.32 -4.40
C ALA A 76 10.81 10.88 -3.02
N PRO A 77 11.89 10.36 -2.42
CA PRO A 77 12.30 10.69 -1.05
C PRO A 77 12.60 12.17 -0.80
N ASP A 78 12.97 12.91 -1.84
CA ASP A 78 13.22 14.35 -1.82
C ASP A 78 11.96 15.21 -1.94
N ILE A 79 10.82 14.61 -2.27
CA ILE A 79 9.54 15.31 -2.40
C ILE A 79 8.87 15.42 -1.04
N LYS A 80 8.74 16.65 -0.56
CA LYS A 80 7.92 17.00 0.59
C LYS A 80 6.50 17.26 0.14
N ALA A 81 5.53 16.51 0.68
CA ALA A 81 4.13 16.69 0.28
C ALA A 81 3.63 18.09 0.65
N SER A 82 2.97 18.69 -0.29
CA SER A 82 2.32 19.98 -0.22
C SER A 82 0.88 19.87 -0.72
N ARG A 83 0.20 21.00 -0.83
CA ARG A 83 -1.15 21.06 -1.42
C ARG A 83 -1.22 20.38 -2.80
N LYS A 84 -0.19 20.56 -3.63
CA LYS A 84 -0.14 19.99 -4.98
C LYS A 84 -0.26 18.46 -4.99
N GLU A 85 0.43 17.79 -4.07
CA GLU A 85 0.40 16.34 -3.95
C GLU A 85 -0.94 15.85 -3.39
N LEU A 86 -1.56 16.61 -2.47
CA LEU A 86 -2.92 16.31 -2.01
C LEU A 86 -3.94 16.50 -3.13
N ASP A 87 -3.88 17.60 -3.88
CA ASP A 87 -4.78 17.89 -4.99
C ASP A 87 -4.73 16.76 -6.05
N GLN A 88 -3.53 16.18 -6.32
CA GLN A 88 -3.40 15.04 -7.21
C GLN A 88 -4.21 13.82 -6.74
N VAL A 89 -4.14 13.52 -5.47
CA VAL A 89 -4.85 12.37 -4.88
C VAL A 89 -6.35 12.64 -4.77
N GLU A 90 -6.74 13.86 -4.45
CA GLU A 90 -8.15 14.28 -4.51
C GLU A 90 -8.74 14.16 -5.92
N ASP A 91 -7.96 14.46 -6.95
CA ASP A 91 -8.38 14.27 -8.34
C ASP A 91 -8.67 12.80 -8.66
N TYR A 92 -7.88 11.86 -8.12
CA TYR A 92 -8.16 10.43 -8.25
C TYR A 92 -9.46 10.04 -7.54
N ALA A 93 -9.63 10.51 -6.31
CA ALA A 93 -10.85 10.27 -5.53
C ALA A 93 -12.10 10.81 -6.23
N ASN A 94 -12.04 12.04 -6.72
CA ASN A 94 -13.12 12.67 -7.46
C ASN A 94 -13.42 11.98 -8.79
N ALA A 95 -12.40 11.48 -9.50
CA ALA A 95 -12.60 10.70 -10.73
C ALA A 95 -13.33 9.38 -10.46
N ILE A 96 -13.04 8.70 -9.34
CA ILE A 96 -13.77 7.51 -8.90
C ILE A 96 -15.23 7.87 -8.55
N LEU A 97 -15.45 8.93 -7.78
CA LEU A 97 -16.79 9.36 -7.37
C LEU A 97 -17.65 9.83 -8.54
N SER A 98 -17.07 10.53 -9.53
CA SER A 98 -17.81 11.07 -10.66
C SER A 98 -18.09 10.06 -11.76
N THR A 99 -17.33 8.95 -11.83
CA THR A 99 -17.51 7.93 -12.86
C THR A 99 -18.60 6.94 -12.46
N ALA A 100 -19.72 6.94 -13.20
CA ALA A 100 -20.89 6.13 -12.87
C ALA A 100 -20.62 4.63 -12.78
N ALA A 101 -19.62 4.12 -13.50
CA ALA A 101 -19.26 2.70 -13.50
C ALA A 101 -18.53 2.24 -12.22
N PHE A 102 -17.96 3.16 -11.42
CA PHE A 102 -17.52 2.86 -10.05
C PHE A 102 -18.74 2.86 -9.12
N THR A 103 -19.51 1.81 -9.15
CA THR A 103 -20.73 1.66 -8.35
C THR A 103 -20.48 0.70 -7.20
N GLY A 104 -21.41 0.67 -6.26
CA GLY A 104 -21.48 -0.37 -5.23
C GLY A 104 -21.44 0.17 -3.81
N ASP A 105 -22.55 0.05 -3.10
CA ASP A 105 -22.64 0.39 -1.67
C ASP A 105 -21.68 -0.42 -0.77
N ARG A 106 -21.18 -1.54 -1.29
CA ARG A 106 -20.30 -2.47 -0.58
C ARG A 106 -18.83 -2.29 -0.97
N THR A 107 -18.53 -1.29 -1.81
CA THR A 107 -17.17 -1.02 -2.26
C THR A 107 -16.57 0.15 -1.50
N THR A 108 -15.33 -0.01 -1.08
CA THR A 108 -14.54 1.03 -0.42
C THR A 108 -13.24 1.26 -1.18
N TRP A 109 -12.92 2.52 -1.43
CA TRP A 109 -11.68 2.96 -2.03
C TRP A 109 -10.89 3.77 -1.02
N HIS A 110 -9.75 3.26 -0.61
CA HIS A 110 -8.74 4.02 0.13
C HIS A 110 -7.63 4.42 -0.84
N ILE A 111 -7.25 5.67 -0.80
CA ILE A 111 -6.14 6.20 -1.60
C ILE A 111 -5.12 6.73 -0.61
N ILE A 112 -3.90 6.21 -0.66
CA ILE A 112 -2.82 6.59 0.27
C ILE A 112 -1.70 7.24 -0.51
N LEU A 113 -1.41 8.49 -0.17
CA LEU A 113 -0.20 9.19 -0.58
C LEU A 113 0.91 8.87 0.43
N VAL A 114 1.96 8.18 -0.01
CA VAL A 114 3.10 7.84 0.84
C VAL A 114 4.28 8.75 0.52
N VAL A 115 4.79 9.42 1.54
CA VAL A 115 5.84 10.45 1.44
C VAL A 115 6.88 10.30 2.53
N THR A 116 8.02 10.94 2.37
CA THR A 116 9.04 11.03 3.43
C THR A 116 8.63 12.08 4.48
N ASP A 117 8.12 13.24 4.02
CA ASP A 117 7.68 14.32 4.90
C ASP A 117 6.58 15.16 4.22
N TYR A 118 5.96 16.07 4.96
CA TYR A 118 4.95 17.00 4.47
C TYR A 118 5.09 18.39 5.12
N ASP A 119 4.55 19.40 4.47
CA ASP A 119 4.60 20.78 4.94
C ASP A 119 3.56 21.07 6.05
N ASP A 120 3.58 22.30 6.59
CA ASP A 120 2.68 22.70 7.67
C ASP A 120 1.23 22.84 7.21
N LEU A 121 0.97 23.09 5.93
CA LEU A 121 -0.38 23.13 5.40
C LEU A 121 -0.99 21.72 5.42
N VAL A 122 -0.27 20.74 4.92
CA VAL A 122 -0.68 19.33 4.97
C VAL A 122 -0.87 18.89 6.41
N ARG A 123 0.08 19.22 7.31
CA ARG A 123 0.00 18.88 8.72
C ARG A 123 -1.30 19.38 9.36
N ARG A 124 -1.65 20.66 9.15
CA ARG A 124 -2.89 21.24 9.70
C ARG A 124 -4.14 20.59 9.14
N ARG A 125 -4.10 20.12 7.88
CA ARG A 125 -5.25 19.52 7.21
C ARG A 125 -5.58 18.11 7.73
N ILE A 126 -4.57 17.38 8.21
CA ILE A 126 -4.69 15.98 8.69
C ILE A 126 -4.75 15.87 10.21
N THR A 127 -4.71 17.00 10.93
CA THR A 127 -4.75 17.02 12.39
C THR A 127 -6.15 17.42 12.83
N GLY A 128 -6.93 16.45 13.30
CA GLY A 128 -8.24 16.63 13.94
C GLY A 128 -8.40 15.62 15.06
N GLU A 129 -9.09 16.00 16.15
CA GLU A 129 -9.20 15.13 17.35
C GLU A 129 -9.93 13.80 17.06
N ASP A 130 -10.87 13.80 16.12
CA ASP A 130 -11.67 12.62 15.76
C ASP A 130 -11.37 12.06 14.35
N MET A 131 -10.24 12.46 13.76
CA MET A 131 -9.89 12.01 12.39
C MET A 131 -8.98 10.80 12.41
N ASP A 132 -9.22 9.86 11.49
CA ASP A 132 -8.27 8.79 11.18
C ASP A 132 -6.90 9.38 10.82
N VAL A 133 -5.82 8.74 11.26
CA VAL A 133 -4.44 9.23 11.08
C VAL A 133 -4.13 9.48 9.61
N GLY A 134 -3.86 10.72 9.27
CA GLY A 134 -3.50 11.14 7.91
C GLY A 134 -4.68 11.34 6.96
N LEU A 135 -5.91 11.19 7.41
CA LEU A 135 -7.11 11.45 6.60
C LEU A 135 -7.18 12.91 6.20
N PHE A 136 -7.38 13.21 4.92
CA PHE A 136 -7.54 14.56 4.42
C PHE A 136 -8.71 14.73 3.43
N PHE A 137 -9.30 13.63 2.97
CA PHE A 137 -10.46 13.64 2.09
C PHE A 137 -11.43 12.53 2.50
N ASP A 138 -12.62 12.91 2.93
CA ASP A 138 -13.71 12.01 3.35
C ASP A 138 -15.06 12.65 2.99
N PRO A 139 -15.49 12.58 1.73
CA PRO A 139 -16.78 13.10 1.32
C PRO A 139 -17.93 12.27 1.91
N GLN A 140 -19.07 12.89 2.09
CA GLN A 140 -20.26 12.16 2.52
C GLN A 140 -20.59 11.05 1.55
N LYS A 141 -20.86 9.85 2.10
CA LYS A 141 -21.26 8.70 1.28
C LYS A 141 -22.65 8.91 0.71
N GLU A 142 -22.76 8.84 -0.61
CA GLU A 142 -24.03 8.85 -1.33
C GLU A 142 -24.52 7.41 -1.56
N GLN A 143 -25.84 7.22 -1.56
CA GLN A 143 -26.44 5.92 -1.83
C GLN A 143 -26.09 5.43 -3.25
N GLY A 144 -25.71 4.17 -3.39
CA GLY A 144 -25.31 3.59 -4.67
C GLY A 144 -23.88 3.94 -5.10
N ARG A 145 -23.16 4.75 -4.32
CA ARG A 145 -21.76 5.13 -4.58
C ARG A 145 -20.79 4.43 -3.63
N PRO A 146 -19.57 4.17 -4.07
CA PRO A 146 -18.52 3.64 -3.18
C PRO A 146 -18.16 4.65 -2.11
N LEU A 147 -17.70 4.16 -0.97
CA LEU A 147 -16.99 4.99 0.00
C LEU A 147 -15.59 5.28 -0.51
N VAL A 148 -15.21 6.55 -0.63
CA VAL A 148 -13.87 6.95 -1.06
C VAL A 148 -13.22 7.81 0.00
N ARG A 149 -12.03 7.43 0.47
CA ARG A 149 -11.24 8.17 1.45
C ARG A 149 -9.80 8.32 1.00
N ALA A 150 -9.20 9.47 1.25
CA ALA A 150 -7.80 9.67 0.94
C ALA A 150 -6.98 10.08 2.17
N TYR A 151 -5.78 9.51 2.23
CA TYR A 151 -4.85 9.64 3.33
C TYR A 151 -3.48 10.07 2.85
N VAL A 152 -2.74 10.81 3.67
CA VAL A 152 -1.30 10.99 3.52
C VAL A 152 -0.58 10.34 4.69
N ARG A 153 0.42 9.51 4.40
CA ARG A 153 1.20 8.77 5.39
C ARG A 153 2.69 8.96 5.13
N ARG A 154 3.46 9.14 6.18
CA ARG A 154 4.93 9.11 6.05
C ARG A 154 5.41 7.67 6.11
N TRP A 155 6.47 7.38 5.37
CA TRP A 155 7.11 6.06 5.42
C TRP A 155 7.43 5.61 6.84
N ARG A 156 7.96 6.51 7.68
CA ARG A 156 8.24 6.17 9.07
C ARG A 156 6.99 5.73 9.83
N ASP A 157 5.84 6.39 9.61
CA ASP A 157 4.60 6.05 10.32
C ASP A 157 4.07 4.67 9.87
N VAL A 158 4.20 4.38 8.56
CA VAL A 158 3.86 3.05 8.00
C VAL A 158 4.78 1.97 8.57
N ILE A 159 6.09 2.23 8.63
CA ILE A 159 7.07 1.29 9.18
C ILE A 159 6.82 1.05 10.67
N ASP A 160 6.62 2.11 11.46
CA ASP A 160 6.41 1.99 12.91
C ASP A 160 5.10 1.26 13.24
N GLU A 161 4.06 1.44 12.43
CA GLU A 161 2.82 0.68 12.57
C GLU A 161 3.03 -0.81 12.28
N ASN A 162 3.77 -1.13 11.22
CA ASN A 162 4.10 -2.51 10.88
C ASN A 162 5.00 -3.18 11.93
N LYS A 163 6.00 -2.47 12.49
CA LYS A 163 6.81 -2.97 13.60
C LYS A 163 5.93 -3.36 14.78
N ARG A 164 5.04 -2.47 15.23
CA ARG A 164 4.13 -2.76 16.34
C ARG A 164 3.23 -3.96 16.07
N ARG A 165 2.75 -4.10 14.83
CA ARG A 165 1.93 -5.25 14.41
C ARG A 165 2.73 -6.55 14.45
N LEU A 166 3.97 -6.54 13.96
CA LEU A 166 4.86 -7.70 13.98
C LEU A 166 5.28 -8.07 15.41
N GLU A 167 5.58 -7.09 16.27
CA GLU A 167 5.85 -7.33 17.69
C GLU A 167 4.68 -8.03 18.37
N PHE A 168 3.45 -7.56 18.11
CA PHE A 168 2.25 -8.21 18.64
C PHE A 168 2.13 -9.67 18.16
N MET A 169 2.38 -9.92 16.87
CA MET A 169 2.36 -11.28 16.31
C MET A 169 3.46 -12.15 16.91
N THR A 170 4.67 -11.62 17.07
CA THR A 170 5.80 -12.32 17.70
C THR A 170 5.45 -12.75 19.12
N ILE A 171 4.90 -11.84 19.92
CA ILE A 171 4.45 -12.12 21.29
C ILE A 171 3.35 -13.19 21.29
N ALA A 172 2.35 -13.06 20.38
CA ALA A 172 1.23 -13.98 20.32
C ALA A 172 1.62 -15.41 19.89
N LEU A 173 2.69 -15.53 19.09
CA LEU A 173 3.21 -16.82 18.62
C LEU A 173 4.33 -17.38 19.52
N GLU A 174 4.77 -16.63 20.54
CA GLU A 174 5.93 -16.96 21.39
C GLU A 174 7.19 -17.28 20.57
N HIS A 175 7.30 -16.64 19.39
CA HIS A 175 8.40 -16.85 18.46
C HIS A 175 9.20 -15.56 18.28
N ASP A 176 10.48 -15.61 18.62
CA ASP A 176 11.45 -14.56 18.37
C ASP A 176 12.44 -15.06 17.29
N PRO A 177 12.27 -14.66 16.01
CA PRO A 177 13.17 -15.10 14.96
C PRO A 177 14.58 -14.57 15.24
N SER A 178 15.57 -15.45 15.23
CA SER A 178 16.96 -15.06 15.38
C SER A 178 17.38 -14.13 14.23
N ILE A 179 18.39 -13.29 14.46
CA ILE A 179 18.98 -12.44 13.41
C ILE A 179 19.43 -13.28 12.21
N ALA A 180 19.94 -14.50 12.47
CA ALA A 180 20.36 -15.45 11.44
C ALA A 180 19.20 -15.89 10.55
N GLU A 181 18.05 -16.23 11.12
CA GLU A 181 16.84 -16.61 10.35
C GLU A 181 16.31 -15.42 9.53
N GLY A 182 16.35 -14.21 10.10
CA GLY A 182 15.99 -12.99 9.38
C GLY A 182 16.91 -12.70 8.19
N LEU A 183 18.22 -12.83 8.37
CA LEU A 183 19.21 -12.67 7.31
C LEU A 183 19.09 -13.77 6.24
N GLN A 184 18.85 -15.01 6.62
CA GLN A 184 18.61 -16.09 5.68
C GLN A 184 17.38 -15.82 4.84
N HIS A 185 16.27 -15.41 5.44
CA HIS A 185 15.06 -15.05 4.68
C HIS A 185 15.30 -13.92 3.67
N VAL A 186 16.03 -12.87 4.07
CA VAL A 186 16.39 -11.77 3.16
C VAL A 186 17.25 -12.26 2.01
N ARG A 187 18.23 -13.12 2.27
CA ARG A 187 19.10 -13.70 1.23
C ARG A 187 18.31 -14.58 0.25
N GLU A 188 17.39 -15.41 0.73
CA GLU A 188 16.57 -16.28 -0.12
C GLU A 188 15.55 -15.48 -0.95
N ALA A 189 14.84 -14.55 -0.30
CA ALA A 189 13.77 -13.80 -0.96
C ALA A 189 14.27 -12.72 -1.92
N TYR A 190 15.46 -12.17 -1.69
CA TYR A 190 15.99 -11.01 -2.41
C TYR A 190 17.38 -11.24 -3.02
N ARG A 191 17.76 -12.47 -3.24
CA ARG A 191 19.08 -12.87 -3.74
C ARG A 191 19.55 -12.02 -4.93
N ASP A 192 18.68 -11.81 -5.91
CA ASP A 192 18.99 -11.08 -7.13
C ASP A 192 19.13 -9.56 -6.94
N LEU A 193 18.74 -9.05 -5.75
CA LEU A 193 18.78 -7.63 -5.41
C LEU A 193 19.90 -7.30 -4.43
N LEU A 194 20.53 -8.30 -3.84
CA LEU A 194 21.63 -8.10 -2.89
C LEU A 194 22.96 -7.86 -3.62
N PRO A 195 23.83 -6.99 -3.10
CA PRO A 195 25.22 -6.90 -3.53
C PRO A 195 25.93 -8.24 -3.48
N ALA A 196 26.89 -8.47 -4.37
CA ALA A 196 27.58 -9.76 -4.52
C ALA A 196 28.27 -10.24 -3.24
N ASP A 197 28.80 -9.33 -2.46
CA ASP A 197 29.43 -9.59 -1.15
C ASP A 197 28.48 -10.12 -0.07
N LEU A 198 27.18 -9.87 -0.21
CA LEU A 198 26.14 -10.39 0.69
C LEU A 198 25.48 -11.68 0.18
N GLN A 199 25.81 -12.12 -1.04
CA GLN A 199 25.31 -13.36 -1.64
C GLN A 199 26.19 -14.57 -1.32
N GLU A 200 27.48 -14.39 -0.96
CA GLU A 200 28.50 -15.44 -0.93
C GLU A 200 28.82 -16.07 0.45
N ASP A 201 28.26 -15.58 1.55
CA ASP A 201 28.65 -16.01 2.93
C ASP A 201 28.05 -17.36 3.39
N GLU A 202 28.05 -18.41 2.55
CA GLU A 202 27.77 -19.78 3.04
C GLU A 202 28.99 -20.48 3.68
N GLN A 203 30.22 -19.99 3.51
CA GLN A 203 31.42 -20.68 3.97
C GLN A 203 31.89 -20.29 5.38
N ASP A 204 31.66 -19.07 5.84
CA ASP A 204 32.18 -18.62 7.17
C ASP A 204 31.34 -19.07 8.38
N ALA A 205 30.05 -19.36 8.21
CA ALA A 205 29.20 -19.81 9.33
C ALA A 205 29.50 -21.25 9.77
N SER A 206 30.05 -22.11 8.89
CA SER A 206 30.41 -23.47 9.23
C SER A 206 31.76 -23.57 9.96
N GLU A 207 32.66 -22.62 9.74
CA GLU A 207 33.97 -22.59 10.40
C GLU A 207 33.87 -22.08 11.86
N LEU A 208 32.95 -21.16 12.15
CA LEU A 208 32.74 -20.66 13.53
C LEU A 208 32.08 -21.71 14.44
N GLN A 209 31.16 -22.53 13.91
CA GLN A 209 30.56 -23.62 14.68
C GLN A 209 31.55 -24.77 14.95
N THR A 210 32.52 -24.98 14.07
CA THR A 210 33.52 -26.04 14.25
C THR A 210 34.60 -25.63 15.26
N ALA A 211 34.90 -24.33 15.39
CA ALA A 211 35.87 -23.83 16.37
C ALA A 211 35.38 -23.88 17.83
N GLU A 212 34.07 -23.71 18.07
CA GLU A 212 33.48 -23.83 19.41
C GLU A 212 33.39 -25.27 19.93
N ILE A 213 33.32 -26.27 19.04
CA ILE A 213 33.23 -27.69 19.43
C ILE A 213 34.60 -28.27 19.79
N ILE A 214 35.70 -27.65 19.34
CA ILE A 214 37.08 -28.15 19.58
C ILE A 214 37.69 -27.51 20.84
N SER A 215 37.04 -26.51 21.45
CA SER A 215 37.57 -25.77 22.64
C SER A 215 36.90 -26.13 23.98
N ASN A 216 36.10 -27.21 24.04
CA ASN A 216 35.51 -27.75 25.29
C ASN A 216 36.01 -29.14 25.58
#